data_fca2f3953b8beacb2bfc8fb1824cbe52
#
_entry.id   fca2f3953b8beacb2bfc8fb1824cbe52
#
_cell.length_a   1.000
_cell.length_b   1.000
_cell.length_c   1.000
_cell.angle_alpha   90.00
_cell.angle_beta   90.00
_cell.angle_gamma   90.00
#
_symmetry.space_group_name_H-M   'P 1'
#
loop_
_entity.id
_entity.type
_entity.pdbx_description
1 polymer ?
#
loop_
_entity_poly.entity_id
_entity_poly.type
_entity_poly.pdbx_seq_one_letter_code
_entity_poly.pdbx_strand_id
1 'polypeptide(L)'
;MFSKILIANRGEIACRVITTARRMGIKTVAVYSDADANAPHVLEADEAVYVGQSPSSESYLQQDKIIQICKDLGVDGVHPGYGFLSENAGFARKLKAEGIKLIGPSPESMEVMGDKLSAKQAVKSYNVPLVPGVDEAISDVAAAKVIAAEVGYPILIKASAGGGGKGMRLVQNEAEFEEQMTLAQNEARSSFGDDAVFIEKFVDQPRHIEIQVFADQLGNTVYLFERECSVQ
;
A
#
# COMPACT_ATOMS: atom_id res chain seq x y z
N MET A 1 -9.99 24.83 -3.31
CA MET A 1 -9.61 24.38 -1.94
C MET A 1 -10.79 23.53 -1.47
N PHE A 2 -10.55 22.47 -0.69
CA PHE A 2 -11.65 21.69 -0.09
C PHE A 2 -12.40 22.53 0.94
N SER A 3 -13.71 22.37 1.01
CA SER A 3 -14.54 22.93 2.09
C SER A 3 -14.82 21.91 3.19
N LYS A 4 -15.01 20.65 2.80
CA LYS A 4 -15.26 19.54 3.73
C LYS A 4 -14.60 18.26 3.23
N ILE A 5 -13.89 17.56 4.10
CA ILE A 5 -13.29 16.26 3.80
C ILE A 5 -13.82 15.17 4.75
N LEU A 6 -13.95 13.95 4.23
CA LEU A 6 -14.13 12.75 5.04
C LEU A 6 -12.79 12.07 5.26
N ILE A 7 -12.53 11.62 6.48
CA ILE A 7 -11.33 10.86 6.83
C ILE A 7 -11.71 9.39 6.90
N ALA A 8 -11.35 8.63 5.86
CA ALA A 8 -11.65 7.20 5.73
C ALA A 8 -10.62 6.35 6.50
N ASN A 9 -10.43 6.69 7.77
CA ASN A 9 -9.49 6.03 8.68
C ASN A 9 -9.90 6.27 10.14
N ARG A 10 -9.11 5.77 11.09
CA ARG A 10 -9.37 5.83 12.54
C ARG A 10 -8.09 6.14 13.32
N GLY A 11 -8.25 6.32 14.63
CA GLY A 11 -7.13 6.42 15.56
C GLY A 11 -6.26 7.66 15.34
N GLU A 12 -4.96 7.51 15.56
CA GLU A 12 -4.01 8.63 15.57
C GLU A 12 -3.91 9.35 14.22
N ILE A 13 -3.92 8.59 13.11
CA ILE A 13 -3.82 9.20 11.78
C ILE A 13 -5.05 10.08 11.48
N ALA A 14 -6.25 9.66 11.91
CA ALA A 14 -7.43 10.48 11.74
C ALA A 14 -7.34 11.79 12.56
N CYS A 15 -6.91 11.74 13.82
CA CYS A 15 -6.64 12.94 14.65
C CYS A 15 -5.60 13.86 14.00
N ARG A 16 -4.52 13.28 13.48
CA ARG A 16 -3.46 14.01 12.79
C ARG A 16 -4.00 14.78 11.57
N VAL A 17 -4.85 14.16 10.77
CA VAL A 17 -5.49 14.79 9.59
C VAL A 17 -6.49 15.86 10.03
N ILE A 18 -7.34 15.60 11.03
CA ILE A 18 -8.30 16.56 11.60
C ILE A 18 -7.58 17.83 12.05
N THR A 19 -6.48 17.68 12.80
CA THR A 19 -5.69 18.82 13.29
C THR A 19 -5.22 19.72 12.14
N THR A 20 -4.74 19.14 11.05
CA THR A 20 -4.27 19.91 9.90
C THR A 20 -5.44 20.55 9.13
N ALA A 21 -6.51 19.79 8.88
CA ALA A 21 -7.70 20.28 8.21
C ALA A 21 -8.30 21.50 8.96
N ARG A 22 -8.40 21.40 10.28
CA ARG A 22 -8.88 22.51 11.14
C ARG A 22 -8.03 23.76 10.99
N ARG A 23 -6.68 23.62 10.97
CA ARG A 23 -5.75 24.75 10.75
C ARG A 23 -5.91 25.39 9.37
N MET A 24 -6.38 24.62 8.38
CA MET A 24 -6.64 25.09 7.03
C MET A 24 -8.09 25.62 6.84
N GLY A 25 -8.92 25.58 7.88
CA GLY A 25 -10.33 26.00 7.80
C GLY A 25 -11.21 25.01 7.05
N ILE A 26 -10.78 23.74 6.92
CA ILE A 26 -11.50 22.67 6.24
C ILE A 26 -12.32 21.88 7.27
N LYS A 27 -13.62 21.70 7.02
CA LYS A 27 -14.48 20.88 7.85
C LYS A 27 -14.16 19.40 7.70
N THR A 28 -14.35 18.63 8.78
CA THR A 28 -13.98 17.22 8.85
C THR A 28 -15.15 16.33 9.21
N VAL A 29 -15.26 15.20 8.51
CA VAL A 29 -16.16 14.10 8.84
C VAL A 29 -15.33 12.89 9.22
N ALA A 30 -15.48 12.41 10.45
CA ALA A 30 -14.91 11.14 10.89
C ALA A 30 -15.89 9.99 10.64
N VAL A 31 -15.36 8.80 10.37
CA VAL A 31 -16.16 7.57 10.38
C VAL A 31 -15.71 6.68 11.53
N TYR A 32 -16.64 5.92 12.12
CA TYR A 32 -16.32 5.07 13.26
C TYR A 32 -17.12 3.77 13.30
N SER A 33 -16.47 2.71 13.79
CA SER A 33 -17.09 1.43 14.11
C SER A 33 -17.58 1.39 15.56
N ASP A 34 -18.28 0.33 15.96
CA ASP A 34 -18.71 0.13 17.35
C ASP A 34 -17.55 0.30 18.34
N ALA A 35 -16.38 -0.27 18.04
CA ALA A 35 -15.22 -0.21 18.92
C ALA A 35 -14.64 1.20 19.09
N ASP A 36 -14.86 2.08 18.14
CA ASP A 36 -14.26 3.41 18.06
C ASP A 36 -15.23 4.53 18.43
N ALA A 37 -16.45 4.24 18.87
CA ALA A 37 -17.51 5.24 19.12
C ALA A 37 -17.08 6.39 20.05
N ASN A 38 -16.19 6.16 20.98
CA ASN A 38 -15.66 7.16 21.90
C ASN A 38 -14.17 7.50 21.64
N ALA A 39 -13.64 7.14 20.48
CA ALA A 39 -12.25 7.40 20.14
C ALA A 39 -11.98 8.89 19.91
N PRO A 40 -10.76 9.39 20.17
CA PRO A 40 -10.43 10.82 20.04
C PRO A 40 -10.79 11.43 18.69
N HIS A 41 -10.56 10.72 17.59
CA HIS A 41 -10.88 11.24 16.24
C HIS A 41 -12.38 11.48 16.03
N VAL A 42 -13.25 10.72 16.70
CA VAL A 42 -14.70 10.91 16.67
C VAL A 42 -15.10 12.18 17.41
N LEU A 43 -14.46 12.42 18.56
CA LEU A 43 -14.73 13.58 19.40
C LEU A 43 -14.15 14.89 18.85
N GLU A 44 -13.07 14.80 18.08
CA GLU A 44 -12.35 15.93 17.50
C GLU A 44 -12.90 16.40 16.17
N ALA A 45 -13.57 15.54 15.39
CA ALA A 45 -14.11 15.89 14.08
C ALA A 45 -15.31 16.86 14.21
N ASP A 46 -15.58 17.65 13.15
CA ASP A 46 -16.76 18.51 13.10
C ASP A 46 -18.05 17.67 13.04
N GLU A 47 -18.02 16.54 12.32
CA GLU A 47 -19.11 15.56 12.20
C GLU A 47 -18.54 14.15 12.32
N ALA A 48 -19.33 13.20 12.82
CA ALA A 48 -18.91 11.80 12.92
C ALA A 48 -20.07 10.87 12.54
N VAL A 49 -19.79 9.82 11.75
CA VAL A 49 -20.79 8.91 11.22
C VAL A 49 -20.41 7.45 11.51
N TYR A 50 -21.38 6.72 12.02
CA TYR A 50 -21.26 5.29 12.26
C TYR A 50 -21.22 4.49 10.93
N VAL A 51 -20.20 3.65 10.76
CA VAL A 51 -19.99 2.89 9.53
C VAL A 51 -20.17 1.40 9.67
N GLY A 52 -20.36 0.86 10.87
CA GLY A 52 -20.62 -0.57 11.06
C GLY A 52 -19.91 -1.17 12.26
N GLN A 53 -19.94 -2.49 12.31
CA GLN A 53 -19.40 -3.27 13.41
C GLN A 53 -17.88 -3.16 13.51
N SER A 54 -17.29 -3.69 14.60
CA SER A 54 -15.87 -3.59 14.90
C SER A 54 -14.92 -4.17 13.84
N PRO A 55 -15.23 -5.30 13.15
CA PRO A 55 -14.39 -5.78 12.06
C PRO A 55 -14.28 -4.76 10.92
N SER A 56 -13.07 -4.52 10.44
CA SER A 56 -12.83 -3.54 9.35
C SER A 56 -13.58 -3.87 8.05
N SER A 57 -13.77 -5.15 7.76
CA SER A 57 -14.58 -5.63 6.61
C SER A 57 -16.05 -5.22 6.71
N GLU A 58 -16.56 -4.96 7.91
CA GLU A 58 -17.94 -4.57 8.16
C GLU A 58 -18.10 -3.07 8.44
N SER A 59 -17.00 -2.32 8.38
CA SER A 59 -16.95 -0.89 8.68
C SER A 59 -16.04 -0.11 7.71
N TYR A 60 -14.77 0.06 8.03
CA TYR A 60 -13.82 0.92 7.32
C TYR A 60 -13.53 0.50 5.87
N LEU A 61 -13.80 -0.75 5.49
CA LEU A 61 -13.65 -1.25 4.11
C LEU A 61 -14.95 -1.21 3.30
N GLN A 62 -16.05 -0.71 3.87
CA GLN A 62 -17.33 -0.58 3.22
C GLN A 62 -17.39 0.64 2.27
N GLN A 63 -16.79 0.49 1.09
CA GLN A 63 -16.59 1.55 0.11
C GLN A 63 -17.88 2.31 -0.23
N ASP A 64 -18.94 1.56 -0.56
CA ASP A 64 -20.20 2.16 -1.03
C ASP A 64 -20.90 2.95 0.09
N LYS A 65 -20.77 2.49 1.33
CA LYS A 65 -21.29 3.21 2.50
C LYS A 65 -20.52 4.50 2.74
N ILE A 66 -19.19 4.47 2.65
CA ILE A 66 -18.35 5.67 2.79
C ILE A 66 -18.68 6.69 1.69
N ILE A 67 -18.86 6.26 0.46
CA ILE A 67 -19.23 7.13 -0.67
C ILE A 67 -20.61 7.72 -0.44
N GLN A 68 -21.58 6.94 0.04
CA GLN A 68 -22.92 7.45 0.36
C GLN A 68 -22.86 8.53 1.45
N ILE A 69 -22.07 8.33 2.51
CA ILE A 69 -21.86 9.34 3.55
C ILE A 69 -21.27 10.63 2.96
N CYS A 70 -20.32 10.52 2.04
CA CYS A 70 -19.77 11.70 1.36
C CYS A 70 -20.85 12.48 0.61
N LYS A 71 -21.74 11.79 -0.08
CA LYS A 71 -22.86 12.41 -0.83
C LYS A 71 -23.86 13.08 0.10
N ASP A 72 -24.27 12.38 1.15
CA ASP A 72 -25.28 12.86 2.11
C ASP A 72 -24.81 14.12 2.86
N LEU A 73 -23.51 14.20 3.14
CA LEU A 73 -22.91 15.31 3.89
C LEU A 73 -22.24 16.39 3.02
N GLY A 74 -22.28 16.24 1.70
CA GLY A 74 -21.66 17.20 0.78
C GLY A 74 -20.15 17.29 0.94
N VAL A 75 -19.48 16.13 1.09
CA VAL A 75 -18.03 16.02 1.18
C VAL A 75 -17.41 16.16 -0.21
N ASP A 76 -16.42 17.01 -0.36
CA ASP A 76 -15.75 17.27 -1.64
C ASP A 76 -14.39 16.56 -1.78
N GLY A 77 -13.86 15.96 -0.70
CA GLY A 77 -12.66 15.15 -0.72
C GLY A 77 -12.59 14.08 0.36
N VAL A 78 -11.90 12.98 0.09
CA VAL A 78 -11.64 11.89 1.03
C VAL A 78 -10.17 11.76 1.29
N HIS A 79 -9.77 11.83 2.57
CA HIS A 79 -8.41 11.50 3.01
C HIS A 79 -8.40 10.06 3.56
N PRO A 80 -7.73 9.10 2.90
CA PRO A 80 -7.78 7.70 3.30
C PRO A 80 -6.82 7.35 4.46
N GLY A 81 -5.94 8.27 4.85
CA GLY A 81 -4.84 7.97 5.76
C GLY A 81 -3.85 6.97 5.16
N TYR A 82 -3.49 5.95 5.90
CA TYR A 82 -2.71 4.80 5.44
C TYR A 82 -3.43 3.48 5.80
N GLY A 83 -3.10 2.38 5.11
CA GLY A 83 -3.85 1.12 5.24
C GLY A 83 -5.27 1.23 4.70
N PHE A 84 -6.16 0.33 5.09
CA PHE A 84 -7.55 0.26 4.66
C PHE A 84 -7.74 0.52 3.16
N LEU A 85 -8.31 1.66 2.78
CA LEU A 85 -8.64 2.02 1.39
C LEU A 85 -7.59 2.92 0.72
N SER A 86 -6.47 3.22 1.39
CA SER A 86 -5.47 4.19 0.89
C SER A 86 -4.80 3.77 -0.43
N GLU A 87 -4.68 2.47 -0.67
CA GLU A 87 -4.07 1.90 -1.88
C GLU A 87 -5.09 1.16 -2.75
N ASN A 88 -6.39 1.44 -2.56
CA ASN A 88 -7.45 0.78 -3.29
C ASN A 88 -7.86 1.56 -4.54
N ALA A 89 -7.36 1.15 -5.70
CA ALA A 89 -7.65 1.79 -6.99
C ALA A 89 -9.15 1.76 -7.34
N GLY A 90 -9.86 0.69 -6.96
CA GLY A 90 -11.32 0.57 -7.16
C GLY A 90 -12.09 1.64 -6.39
N PHE A 91 -11.73 1.87 -5.14
CA PHE A 91 -12.30 2.94 -4.32
C PHE A 91 -12.02 4.33 -4.91
N ALA A 92 -10.79 4.57 -5.33
CA ALA A 92 -10.41 5.84 -5.97
C ALA A 92 -11.23 6.10 -7.26
N ARG A 93 -11.48 5.07 -8.09
CA ARG A 93 -12.34 5.19 -9.28
C ARG A 93 -13.79 5.48 -8.93
N LYS A 94 -14.33 4.81 -7.91
CA LYS A 94 -15.70 5.05 -7.45
C LYS A 94 -15.89 6.49 -6.96
N LEU A 95 -14.96 7.01 -6.15
CA LEU A 95 -14.97 8.41 -5.71
C LEU A 95 -14.92 9.38 -6.89
N LYS A 96 -14.02 9.13 -7.84
CA LYS A 96 -13.88 9.94 -9.07
C LYS A 96 -15.19 9.98 -9.89
N ALA A 97 -15.88 8.84 -10.01
CA ALA A 97 -17.15 8.75 -10.72
C ALA A 97 -18.26 9.59 -10.07
N GLU A 98 -18.21 9.77 -8.75
CA GLU A 98 -19.15 10.61 -7.98
C GLU A 98 -18.68 12.07 -7.84
N GLY A 99 -17.58 12.46 -8.50
CA GLY A 99 -17.03 13.81 -8.42
C GLY A 99 -16.32 14.15 -7.12
N ILE A 100 -16.06 13.15 -6.27
CA ILE A 100 -15.37 13.29 -4.98
C ILE A 100 -13.88 13.04 -5.19
N LYS A 101 -13.02 13.90 -4.66
CA LYS A 101 -11.57 13.78 -4.83
C LYS A 101 -10.96 12.87 -3.76
N LEU A 102 -10.17 11.88 -4.17
CA LEU A 102 -9.28 11.21 -3.26
C LEU A 102 -8.05 12.08 -3.01
N ILE A 103 -7.69 12.30 -1.76
CA ILE A 103 -6.44 12.96 -1.36
C ILE A 103 -5.36 11.88 -1.31
N GLY A 104 -4.76 11.61 -2.45
CA GLY A 104 -3.82 10.51 -2.68
C GLY A 104 -3.49 10.35 -4.15
N PRO A 105 -2.77 9.28 -4.51
CA PRO A 105 -2.39 8.99 -5.90
C PRO A 105 -3.60 8.68 -6.79
N SER A 106 -3.39 8.73 -8.10
CA SER A 106 -4.42 8.32 -9.07
C SER A 106 -4.64 6.79 -9.02
N PRO A 107 -5.82 6.30 -9.44
CA PRO A 107 -6.06 4.86 -9.53
C PRO A 107 -5.01 4.14 -10.39
N GLU A 108 -4.59 4.77 -11.49
CA GLU A 108 -3.58 4.23 -12.40
C GLU A 108 -2.21 4.12 -11.71
N SER A 109 -1.81 5.14 -10.94
CA SER A 109 -0.58 5.10 -10.14
C SER A 109 -0.64 4.03 -9.07
N MET A 110 -1.79 3.83 -8.42
CA MET A 110 -1.97 2.77 -7.43
C MET A 110 -1.79 1.38 -8.05
N GLU A 111 -2.33 1.13 -9.25
CA GLU A 111 -2.21 -0.16 -9.93
C GLU A 111 -0.77 -0.45 -10.35
N VAL A 112 -0.11 0.53 -10.96
CA VAL A 112 1.29 0.38 -11.40
C VAL A 112 2.24 0.18 -10.23
N MET A 113 2.09 0.98 -9.17
CA MET A 113 3.01 0.97 -8.02
C MET A 113 2.64 -0.05 -6.95
N GLY A 114 1.40 -0.55 -6.94
CA GLY A 114 0.93 -1.55 -6.00
C GLY A 114 1.41 -2.97 -6.30
N ASP A 115 1.77 -3.25 -7.56
CA ASP A 115 2.39 -4.51 -7.97
C ASP A 115 3.90 -4.33 -8.12
N LYS A 116 4.68 -5.19 -7.43
CA LYS A 116 6.14 -5.07 -7.37
C LYS A 116 6.83 -5.19 -8.73
N LEU A 117 6.33 -6.09 -9.58
CA LEU A 117 6.92 -6.32 -10.90
C LEU A 117 6.57 -5.16 -11.83
N SER A 118 5.32 -4.73 -11.83
CA SER A 118 4.86 -3.57 -12.61
C SER A 118 5.60 -2.29 -12.18
N ALA A 119 5.82 -2.08 -10.89
CA ALA A 119 6.58 -0.95 -10.38
C ALA A 119 8.04 -0.99 -10.85
N LYS A 120 8.72 -2.14 -10.78
CA LYS A 120 10.09 -2.31 -11.30
C LYS A 120 10.17 -2.01 -12.79
N GLN A 121 9.24 -2.55 -13.58
CA GLN A 121 9.18 -2.30 -15.02
C GLN A 121 8.96 -0.81 -15.35
N ALA A 122 8.04 -0.16 -14.62
CA ALA A 122 7.75 1.26 -14.82
C ALA A 122 8.96 2.16 -14.58
N VAL A 123 9.79 1.87 -13.56
CA VAL A 123 10.94 2.71 -13.21
C VAL A 123 12.23 2.33 -13.98
N LYS A 124 12.27 1.17 -14.61
CA LYS A 124 13.45 0.66 -15.35
C LYS A 124 13.89 1.61 -16.48
N SER A 125 12.93 2.22 -17.19
CA SER A 125 13.20 3.17 -18.27
C SER A 125 13.79 4.49 -17.80
N TYR A 126 13.72 4.78 -16.51
CA TYR A 126 14.22 6.01 -15.89
C TYR A 126 15.59 5.84 -15.22
N ASN A 127 16.27 4.71 -15.43
CA ASN A 127 17.56 4.37 -14.83
C ASN A 127 17.57 4.43 -13.28
N VAL A 128 16.44 4.15 -12.66
CA VAL A 128 16.36 4.03 -11.21
C VAL A 128 17.09 2.76 -10.78
N PRO A 129 18.07 2.83 -9.85
CA PRO A 129 18.76 1.65 -9.37
C PRO A 129 17.78 0.66 -8.73
N LEU A 130 17.84 -0.58 -9.17
CA LEU A 130 17.02 -1.67 -8.63
C LEU A 130 17.91 -2.70 -7.94
N VAL A 131 17.38 -3.39 -6.94
CA VAL A 131 18.06 -4.55 -6.37
C VAL A 131 18.20 -5.60 -7.47
N PRO A 132 19.42 -6.14 -7.71
CA PRO A 132 19.63 -7.18 -8.72
C PRO A 132 18.68 -8.37 -8.48
N GLY A 133 18.07 -8.87 -9.52
CA GLY A 133 17.10 -9.96 -9.45
C GLY A 133 16.36 -10.12 -10.75
N VAL A 134 15.27 -10.88 -10.72
CA VAL A 134 14.42 -11.10 -11.89
C VAL A 134 13.19 -10.20 -11.88
N ASP A 135 12.76 -9.84 -13.08
CA ASP A 135 11.58 -9.01 -13.32
C ASP A 135 10.34 -9.87 -13.65
N GLU A 136 10.45 -11.20 -13.57
CA GLU A 136 9.38 -12.15 -13.90
C GLU A 136 9.26 -13.22 -12.81
N ALA A 137 8.03 -13.71 -12.66
CA ALA A 137 7.75 -14.83 -11.76
C ALA A 137 8.25 -16.14 -12.36
N ILE A 138 8.88 -16.98 -11.54
CA ILE A 138 9.50 -18.24 -11.97
C ILE A 138 8.81 -19.38 -11.24
N SER A 139 8.39 -20.41 -12.01
CA SER A 139 7.87 -21.66 -11.44
C SER A 139 8.84 -22.83 -11.66
N ASP A 140 9.71 -22.75 -12.67
CA ASP A 140 10.68 -23.80 -12.99
C ASP A 140 11.92 -23.70 -12.11
N VAL A 141 12.22 -24.76 -11.37
CA VAL A 141 13.35 -24.80 -10.40
C VAL A 141 14.70 -24.76 -11.11
N ALA A 142 14.83 -25.40 -12.29
CA ALA A 142 16.11 -25.43 -13.01
C ALA A 142 16.45 -24.06 -13.60
N ALA A 143 15.48 -23.38 -14.21
CA ALA A 143 15.63 -22.02 -14.67
C ALA A 143 15.95 -21.06 -13.50
N ALA A 144 15.26 -21.21 -12.40
CA ALA A 144 15.46 -20.41 -11.19
C ALA A 144 16.88 -20.57 -10.63
N LYS A 145 17.46 -21.77 -10.69
CA LYS A 145 18.83 -22.05 -10.23
C LYS A 145 19.89 -21.33 -11.06
N VAL A 146 19.71 -21.27 -12.38
CA VAL A 146 20.61 -20.52 -13.28
C VAL A 146 20.56 -19.02 -12.93
N ILE A 147 19.36 -18.48 -12.78
CA ILE A 147 19.16 -17.08 -12.40
C ILE A 147 19.78 -16.76 -11.02
N ALA A 148 19.60 -17.65 -10.05
CA ALA A 148 20.20 -17.50 -8.72
C ALA A 148 21.73 -17.42 -8.77
N ALA A 149 22.35 -18.23 -9.63
CA ALA A 149 23.79 -18.19 -9.85
C ALA A 149 24.25 -16.88 -10.50
N GLU A 150 23.49 -16.35 -11.45
CA GLU A 150 23.79 -15.05 -12.10
C GLU A 150 23.63 -13.86 -11.14
N VAL A 151 22.59 -13.86 -10.30
CA VAL A 151 22.37 -12.84 -9.25
C VAL A 151 23.45 -12.92 -8.18
N GLY A 152 23.97 -14.12 -7.93
CA GLY A 152 25.00 -14.41 -6.94
C GLY A 152 24.47 -14.46 -5.51
N TYR A 153 24.86 -15.52 -4.78
CA TYR A 153 24.46 -15.72 -3.37
C TYR A 153 25.09 -14.71 -2.41
N PRO A 154 24.47 -14.43 -1.26
CA PRO A 154 23.16 -14.89 -0.83
C PRO A 154 22.02 -14.21 -1.61
N ILE A 155 20.91 -14.92 -1.77
CA ILE A 155 19.70 -14.45 -2.45
C ILE A 155 18.47 -14.59 -1.57
N LEU A 156 17.41 -13.88 -1.95
CA LEU A 156 16.11 -13.98 -1.34
C LEU A 156 15.08 -14.48 -2.37
N ILE A 157 14.43 -15.60 -2.07
CA ILE A 157 13.29 -16.10 -2.83
C ILE A 157 12.02 -15.51 -2.19
N LYS A 158 11.11 -14.97 -3.01
CA LYS A 158 9.87 -14.34 -2.54
C LYS A 158 8.69 -14.82 -3.36
N ALA A 159 7.54 -15.09 -2.72
CA ALA A 159 6.29 -15.34 -3.41
C ALA A 159 5.90 -14.15 -4.30
N SER A 160 5.46 -14.41 -5.52
CA SER A 160 4.98 -13.40 -6.47
C SER A 160 3.67 -12.78 -5.98
N ALA A 161 2.74 -13.63 -5.54
CA ALA A 161 1.49 -13.20 -4.93
C ALA A 161 1.69 -13.05 -3.41
N GLY A 162 1.47 -11.86 -2.85
CA GLY A 162 1.44 -11.66 -1.41
C GLY A 162 2.48 -10.68 -0.85
N GLY A 163 2.39 -10.49 0.46
CA GLY A 163 3.19 -9.56 1.23
C GLY A 163 3.37 -10.01 2.68
N GLY A 164 3.99 -9.15 3.52
CA GLY A 164 4.13 -9.43 4.94
C GLY A 164 5.14 -10.53 5.30
N GLY A 165 6.06 -10.89 4.39
CA GLY A 165 7.13 -11.84 4.67
C GLY A 165 6.78 -13.32 4.49
N LYS A 166 5.53 -13.66 4.16
CA LYS A 166 5.15 -15.04 3.83
C LYS A 166 5.69 -15.44 2.46
N GLY A 167 6.15 -16.68 2.34
CA GLY A 167 6.78 -17.18 1.12
C GLY A 167 8.16 -16.56 0.85
N MET A 168 8.86 -16.07 1.88
CA MET A 168 10.22 -15.55 1.79
C MET A 168 11.23 -16.55 2.35
N ARG A 169 12.30 -16.82 1.59
CA ARG A 169 13.40 -17.70 2.00
C ARG A 169 14.74 -17.09 1.64
N LEU A 170 15.61 -16.99 2.65
CA LEU A 170 17.01 -16.64 2.45
C LEU A 170 17.80 -17.90 2.04
N VAL A 171 18.55 -17.80 0.95
CA VAL A 171 19.40 -18.89 0.43
C VAL A 171 20.84 -18.41 0.44
N GLN A 172 21.67 -19.03 1.26
CA GLN A 172 23.05 -18.62 1.47
C GLN A 172 23.98 -19.09 0.34
N ASN A 173 23.69 -20.26 -0.23
CA ASN A 173 24.55 -20.90 -1.22
C ASN A 173 23.74 -21.82 -2.16
N GLU A 174 24.35 -22.27 -3.23
CA GLU A 174 23.72 -23.09 -4.25
C GLU A 174 23.20 -24.44 -3.72
N ALA A 175 23.88 -25.03 -2.72
CA ALA A 175 23.49 -26.34 -2.20
C ALA A 175 22.12 -26.32 -1.50
N GLU A 176 21.75 -25.19 -0.92
CA GLU A 176 20.46 -25.00 -0.23
C GLU A 176 19.32 -24.63 -1.20
N PHE A 177 19.63 -24.25 -2.45
CA PHE A 177 18.68 -23.59 -3.33
C PHE A 177 17.42 -24.41 -3.60
N GLU A 178 17.55 -25.68 -3.99
CA GLU A 178 16.41 -26.50 -4.41
C GLU A 178 15.45 -26.79 -3.26
N GLU A 179 15.97 -27.01 -2.06
CA GLU A 179 15.16 -27.19 -0.86
C GLU A 179 14.39 -25.91 -0.52
N GLN A 180 15.07 -24.77 -0.45
CA GLN A 180 14.47 -23.50 -0.08
C GLN A 180 13.48 -23.02 -1.14
N MET A 181 13.74 -23.25 -2.42
CA MET A 181 12.82 -22.97 -3.52
C MET A 181 11.53 -23.77 -3.37
N THR A 182 11.63 -25.06 -3.13
CA THR A 182 10.47 -25.94 -2.94
C THR A 182 9.62 -25.51 -1.73
N LEU A 183 10.28 -25.16 -0.62
CA LEU A 183 9.59 -24.66 0.58
C LEU A 183 8.87 -23.35 0.31
N ALA A 184 9.50 -22.40 -0.40
CA ALA A 184 8.89 -21.14 -0.76
C ALA A 184 7.66 -21.31 -1.66
N GLN A 185 7.76 -22.17 -2.67
CA GLN A 185 6.65 -22.49 -3.59
C GLN A 185 5.48 -23.13 -2.86
N ASN A 186 5.73 -24.10 -1.97
CA ASN A 186 4.68 -24.76 -1.21
C ASN A 186 3.96 -23.78 -0.26
N GLU A 187 4.71 -22.90 0.39
CA GLU A 187 4.12 -21.85 1.24
C GLU A 187 3.31 -20.85 0.42
N ALA A 188 3.82 -20.44 -0.73
CA ALA A 188 3.12 -19.53 -1.64
C ALA A 188 1.81 -20.14 -2.14
N ARG A 189 1.86 -21.39 -2.59
CA ARG A 189 0.66 -22.13 -3.03
C ARG A 189 -0.37 -22.27 -1.93
N SER A 190 0.04 -22.61 -0.71
CA SER A 190 -0.88 -22.80 0.42
C SER A 190 -1.48 -21.49 0.93
N SER A 191 -0.72 -20.38 0.87
CA SER A 191 -1.15 -19.09 1.41
C SER A 191 -1.90 -18.22 0.39
N PHE A 192 -1.55 -18.34 -0.89
CA PHE A 192 -2.02 -17.43 -1.93
C PHE A 192 -2.65 -18.14 -3.14
N GLY A 193 -2.59 -19.47 -3.21
CA GLY A 193 -3.12 -20.25 -4.33
C GLY A 193 -2.23 -20.23 -5.60
N ASP A 194 -1.07 -19.59 -5.55
CA ASP A 194 -0.11 -19.45 -6.64
C ASP A 194 1.30 -19.79 -6.10
N ASP A 195 2.06 -20.60 -6.84
CA ASP A 195 3.41 -21.04 -6.46
C ASP A 195 4.53 -20.26 -7.15
N ALA A 196 4.18 -19.28 -7.95
CA ALA A 196 5.14 -18.45 -8.62
C ALA A 196 5.97 -17.64 -7.61
N VAL A 197 7.28 -17.65 -7.80
CA VAL A 197 8.23 -16.91 -6.96
C VAL A 197 9.16 -16.07 -7.83
N PHE A 198 9.79 -15.09 -7.23
CA PHE A 198 10.88 -14.34 -7.86
C PHE A 198 12.12 -14.32 -6.95
N ILE A 199 13.27 -14.04 -7.55
CA ILE A 199 14.58 -14.07 -6.90
C ILE A 199 15.17 -12.67 -6.92
N GLU A 200 15.68 -12.24 -5.77
CA GLU A 200 16.40 -10.98 -5.61
C GLU A 200 17.72 -11.22 -4.85
N LYS A 201 18.70 -10.36 -5.10
CA LYS A 201 19.89 -10.28 -4.28
C LYS A 201 19.50 -9.99 -2.82
N PHE A 202 20.04 -10.77 -1.89
CA PHE A 202 19.92 -10.42 -0.48
C PHE A 202 20.86 -9.25 -0.17
N VAL A 203 20.30 -8.21 0.44
CA VAL A 203 21.05 -7.05 0.93
C VAL A 203 21.24 -7.22 2.43
N ASP A 204 22.48 -7.32 2.86
CA ASP A 204 22.81 -7.41 4.28
C ASP A 204 22.67 -6.04 4.95
N GLN A 205 22.11 -6.01 6.16
CA GLN A 205 21.85 -4.79 6.96
C GLN A 205 21.20 -3.66 6.14
N PRO A 206 20.04 -3.90 5.50
CA PRO A 206 19.41 -2.91 4.66
C PRO A 206 18.90 -1.74 5.50
N ARG A 207 18.96 -0.53 4.93
CA ARG A 207 18.23 0.62 5.47
C ARG A 207 16.97 0.84 4.62
N HIS A 208 15.85 1.02 5.29
CA HIS A 208 14.59 1.38 4.63
C HIS A 208 14.50 2.89 4.53
N ILE A 209 14.77 3.41 3.35
CA ILE A 209 14.72 4.84 3.05
C ILE A 209 13.58 5.08 2.07
N GLU A 210 12.73 6.02 2.40
CA GLU A 210 11.62 6.46 1.56
C GLU A 210 11.82 7.89 1.08
N ILE A 211 11.29 8.20 -0.10
CA ILE A 211 11.19 9.57 -0.61
C ILE A 211 9.72 9.94 -0.69
N GLN A 212 9.32 10.99 0.04
CA GLN A 212 7.95 11.49 -0.04
C GLN A 212 7.78 12.35 -1.28
N VAL A 213 6.85 11.96 -2.13
CA VAL A 213 6.54 12.66 -3.39
C VAL A 213 5.12 13.21 -3.33
N PHE A 214 4.95 14.45 -3.80
CA PHE A 214 3.64 15.08 -4.02
C PHE A 214 3.52 15.56 -5.45
N ALA A 215 2.35 15.32 -6.04
CA ALA A 215 2.01 15.86 -7.35
C ALA A 215 0.61 16.49 -7.34
N ASP A 216 0.41 17.52 -8.15
CA ASP A 216 -0.90 18.10 -8.40
C ASP A 216 -1.50 17.60 -9.72
N GLN A 217 -2.72 18.04 -10.01
CA GLN A 217 -3.40 17.68 -11.26
C GLN A 217 -2.95 18.52 -12.47
N LEU A 218 -2.04 19.47 -12.27
CA LEU A 218 -1.49 20.34 -13.31
C LEU A 218 -0.13 19.84 -13.83
N GLY A 219 0.38 18.73 -13.26
CA GLY A 219 1.65 18.13 -13.64
C GLY A 219 2.85 18.64 -12.82
N ASN A 220 2.63 19.45 -11.80
CA ASN A 220 3.70 19.85 -10.90
C ASN A 220 4.00 18.71 -9.92
N THR A 221 5.27 18.39 -9.75
CA THR A 221 5.73 17.34 -8.83
C THR A 221 6.86 17.89 -7.96
N VAL A 222 6.77 17.63 -6.67
CA VAL A 222 7.79 17.95 -5.69
C VAL A 222 8.13 16.74 -4.84
N TYR A 223 9.33 16.69 -4.30
CA TYR A 223 9.74 15.71 -3.31
C TYR A 223 10.19 16.41 -2.02
N LEU A 224 9.97 15.72 -0.90
CA LEU A 224 10.26 16.26 0.45
C LEU A 224 11.44 15.53 1.11
N PHE A 225 12.42 15.16 0.30
CA PHE A 225 13.62 14.45 0.73
C PHE A 225 13.34 13.06 1.31
N GLU A 226 14.38 12.47 1.92
CA GLU A 226 14.35 11.12 2.46
C GLU A 226 13.72 11.05 3.85
N ARG A 227 13.14 9.89 4.13
CA ARG A 227 12.67 9.49 5.45
C ARG A 227 13.25 8.12 5.79
N GLU A 228 13.92 8.04 6.92
CA GLU A 228 14.47 6.80 7.47
C GLU A 228 13.37 6.01 8.18
N CYS A 229 13.11 4.78 7.75
CA CYS A 229 12.02 3.92 8.22
C CYS A 229 12.49 2.54 8.70
N SER A 230 13.80 2.33 8.91
CA SER A 230 14.34 0.99 9.22
C SER A 230 13.86 0.43 10.57
N VAL A 231 13.48 1.28 11.50
CA VAL A 231 12.99 0.89 12.83
C VAL A 231 11.48 0.59 12.85
N GLN A 232 10.81 0.86 11.78
CA GLN A 232 9.37 0.71 11.66
C GLN A 232 8.91 -0.75 11.75
#